data_cec23da34fe885fbf0cd1245b0b974e2
#
_entry.id   cec23da34fe885fbf0cd1245b0b974e2
#
_cell.length_a   1.000
_cell.length_b   1.000
_cell.length_c   1.000
_cell.angle_alpha   90.00
_cell.angle_beta   90.00
_cell.angle_gamma   90.00
#
_symmetry.space_group_name_H-M   'P 1'
#
loop_
_entity.id
_entity.type
_entity.pdbx_description
1 polymer ?
#
loop_
_entity_poly.entity_id
_entity_poly.type
_entity_poly.pdbx_seq_one_letter_code
_entity_poly.pdbx_strand_id
1 'polypeptide(L)'
;MTKFVKKSEISNDWYEIDAKNAVVGRLATIISKIIRGKNKNTYSPHMDDGDFVVVKNIEKIKFTGSKYQNKKYYRHTGHPGGIKEITPEKLNEKNKPSEVLKLAVKRMLPSGPLAKKQLTKLKIYTGENHPHGTQNPTMLELSKLNNKNLIRN
;
A
#
# COMPACT_ATOMS: atom_id res chain seq x y z
N MET A 1 -18.64 -27.63 -1.92
CA MET A 1 -17.26 -27.89 -2.37
C MET A 1 -16.60 -26.57 -2.76
N THR A 2 -15.49 -26.22 -2.14
CA THR A 2 -14.73 -25.01 -2.50
C THR A 2 -14.08 -25.23 -3.87
N LYS A 3 -14.38 -24.38 -4.85
CA LYS A 3 -13.81 -24.48 -6.20
C LYS A 3 -12.32 -24.11 -6.14
N PHE A 4 -11.45 -24.99 -6.62
CA PHE A 4 -10.05 -24.67 -6.80
C PHE A 4 -9.88 -23.85 -8.08
N VAL A 5 -9.29 -22.67 -7.96
CA VAL A 5 -9.04 -21.75 -9.07
C VAL A 5 -7.72 -22.10 -9.73
N LYS A 6 -7.72 -22.29 -11.05
CA LYS A 6 -6.49 -22.51 -11.84
C LYS A 6 -5.81 -21.18 -12.14
N LYS A 7 -4.50 -21.23 -12.36
CA LYS A 7 -3.70 -20.03 -12.68
C LYS A 7 -4.20 -19.28 -13.95
N SER A 8 -4.80 -20.00 -14.88
CA SER A 8 -5.40 -19.45 -16.11
C SER A 8 -6.73 -18.72 -15.90
N GLU A 9 -7.38 -18.94 -14.75
CA GLU A 9 -8.68 -18.35 -14.39
C GLU A 9 -8.51 -17.06 -13.56
N ILE A 10 -7.27 -16.69 -13.23
CA ILE A 10 -6.98 -15.49 -12.43
C ILE A 10 -7.15 -14.24 -13.31
N SER A 11 -8.04 -13.34 -12.91
CA SER A 11 -8.18 -11.99 -13.46
C SER A 11 -7.64 -10.97 -12.46
N ASN A 12 -6.85 -10.02 -12.94
CA ASN A 12 -6.32 -8.94 -12.11
C ASN A 12 -6.92 -7.62 -12.55
N ASP A 13 -7.65 -6.97 -11.66
CA ASP A 13 -8.24 -5.66 -11.88
C ASP A 13 -7.31 -4.54 -11.44
N TRP A 14 -7.60 -3.32 -11.88
CA TRP A 14 -6.86 -2.13 -11.50
C TRP A 14 -7.73 -1.21 -10.66
N TYR A 15 -7.21 -0.82 -9.50
CA TYR A 15 -7.86 0.14 -8.61
C TYR A 15 -7.02 1.39 -8.46
N GLU A 16 -7.69 2.53 -8.44
CA GLU A 16 -7.09 3.83 -8.16
C GLU A 16 -7.57 4.35 -6.81
N ILE A 17 -6.65 4.86 -6.00
CA ILE A 17 -6.94 5.40 -4.66
C ILE A 17 -6.31 6.78 -4.52
N ASP A 18 -7.08 7.77 -4.09
CA ASP A 18 -6.57 9.07 -3.69
C ASP A 18 -6.14 9.03 -2.21
N ALA A 19 -4.85 9.32 -1.96
CA ALA A 19 -4.28 9.33 -0.61
C ALA A 19 -4.49 10.67 0.13
N LYS A 20 -5.14 11.66 -0.48
CA LYS A 20 -5.39 12.96 0.14
C LYS A 20 -6.15 12.79 1.47
N ASN A 21 -5.55 13.30 2.56
CA ASN A 21 -6.07 13.18 3.93
C ASN A 21 -6.27 11.73 4.44
N ALA A 22 -5.78 10.73 3.73
CA ALA A 22 -5.89 9.34 4.14
C ALA A 22 -4.96 9.02 5.33
N VAL A 23 -5.44 8.20 6.26
CA VAL A 23 -4.63 7.70 7.38
C VAL A 23 -3.73 6.56 6.89
N VAL A 24 -2.40 6.73 6.98
CA VAL A 24 -1.39 5.77 6.48
C VAL A 24 -1.70 4.32 6.84
N GLY A 25 -1.97 4.02 8.12
CA GLY A 25 -2.18 2.64 8.57
C GLY A 25 -3.43 2.00 8.01
N ARG A 26 -4.54 2.75 7.93
CA ARG A 26 -5.81 2.27 7.38
C ARG A 26 -5.74 2.08 5.88
N LEU A 27 -5.14 3.05 5.18
CA LEU A 27 -4.87 2.93 3.76
C LEU A 27 -4.02 1.70 3.45
N ALA A 28 -2.93 1.48 4.20
CA ALA A 28 -2.08 0.31 4.04
C ALA A 28 -2.82 -1.03 4.27
N THR A 29 -3.78 -1.07 5.21
CA THR A 29 -4.61 -2.27 5.44
C THR A 29 -5.52 -2.57 4.25
N ILE A 30 -6.16 -1.55 3.68
CA ILE A 30 -7.03 -1.70 2.50
C ILE A 30 -6.20 -2.20 1.31
N ILE A 31 -5.07 -1.54 1.03
CA ILE A 31 -4.16 -1.90 -0.06
C ILE A 31 -3.65 -3.33 0.12
N SER A 32 -3.22 -3.72 1.33
CA SER A 32 -2.71 -5.07 1.57
C SER A 32 -3.76 -6.17 1.33
N LYS A 33 -5.04 -5.89 1.64
CA LYS A 33 -6.15 -6.81 1.35
C LYS A 33 -6.36 -6.98 -0.16
N ILE A 34 -6.36 -5.89 -0.93
CA ILE A 34 -6.56 -5.88 -2.38
C ILE A 34 -5.40 -6.58 -3.09
N ILE A 35 -4.16 -6.23 -2.76
CA ILE A 35 -2.95 -6.82 -3.37
C ILE A 35 -2.83 -8.33 -3.10
N ARG A 36 -3.35 -8.81 -1.96
CA ARG A 36 -3.43 -10.25 -1.66
C ARG A 36 -4.60 -10.95 -2.31
N GLY A 37 -5.60 -10.22 -2.82
CA GLY A 37 -6.84 -10.77 -3.35
C GLY A 37 -7.84 -11.22 -2.27
N LYS A 38 -7.68 -10.77 -1.00
CA LYS A 38 -8.62 -11.13 0.09
C LYS A 38 -10.03 -10.54 -0.05
N ASN A 39 -10.23 -9.68 -1.02
CA ASN A 39 -11.53 -9.13 -1.41
C ASN A 39 -12.27 -10.03 -2.40
N LYS A 40 -11.61 -11.04 -2.97
CA LYS A 40 -12.17 -11.96 -3.97
C LYS A 40 -12.64 -13.27 -3.34
N ASN A 41 -13.69 -13.83 -3.89
CA ASN A 41 -14.20 -15.17 -3.50
C ASN A 41 -13.25 -16.29 -3.92
N THR A 42 -12.38 -16.03 -4.89
CA THR A 42 -11.37 -16.93 -5.45
C THR A 42 -10.07 -16.97 -4.66
N TYR A 43 -9.98 -16.21 -3.57
CA TYR A 43 -8.76 -16.09 -2.78
C TYR A 43 -8.17 -17.44 -2.35
N SER A 44 -6.90 -17.66 -2.68
CA SER A 44 -6.10 -18.79 -2.22
C SER A 44 -4.75 -18.31 -1.67
N PRO A 45 -4.30 -18.75 -0.47
CA PRO A 45 -3.09 -18.23 0.17
C PRO A 45 -1.80 -18.43 -0.62
N HIS A 46 -1.73 -19.48 -1.46
CA HIS A 46 -0.56 -19.85 -2.25
C HIS A 46 -0.54 -19.22 -3.66
N MET A 47 -1.64 -18.59 -4.07
CA MET A 47 -1.76 -18.00 -5.41
C MET A 47 -1.70 -16.47 -5.37
N ASP A 48 -1.28 -15.87 -6.48
CA ASP A 48 -1.22 -14.43 -6.68
C ASP A 48 -2.46 -13.90 -7.40
N ASP A 49 -3.62 -13.97 -6.74
CA ASP A 49 -4.92 -13.54 -7.24
C ASP A 49 -5.25 -12.07 -6.90
N GLY A 50 -4.28 -11.33 -6.37
CA GLY A 50 -4.45 -9.94 -6.00
C GLY A 50 -4.47 -8.98 -7.18
N ASP A 51 -5.06 -7.80 -6.97
CA ASP A 51 -5.25 -6.76 -7.96
C ASP A 51 -4.13 -5.71 -7.92
N PHE A 52 -4.03 -4.91 -8.98
CA PHE A 52 -3.13 -3.77 -9.05
C PHE A 52 -3.75 -2.57 -8.35
N VAL A 53 -2.92 -1.84 -7.60
CA VAL A 53 -3.35 -0.62 -6.89
C VAL A 53 -2.45 0.54 -7.28
N VAL A 54 -3.07 1.59 -7.79
CA VAL A 54 -2.43 2.88 -8.09
C VAL A 54 -2.84 3.87 -6.99
N VAL A 55 -1.87 4.46 -6.32
CA VAL A 55 -2.10 5.48 -5.28
C VAL A 55 -1.58 6.81 -5.78
N LYS A 56 -2.44 7.83 -5.78
CA LYS A 56 -2.10 9.21 -6.15
C LYS A 56 -2.08 10.13 -4.93
N ASN A 57 -1.49 11.32 -5.07
CA ASN A 57 -1.39 12.36 -4.02
C ASN A 57 -0.74 11.87 -2.72
N ILE A 58 0.30 11.02 -2.82
CA ILE A 58 0.93 10.43 -1.62
C ILE A 58 1.52 11.46 -0.66
N GLU A 59 1.90 12.64 -1.15
CA GLU A 59 2.43 13.74 -0.34
C GLU A 59 1.42 14.28 0.68
N LYS A 60 0.11 14.12 0.40
CA LYS A 60 -0.98 14.61 1.24
C LYS A 60 -1.50 13.57 2.25
N ILE A 61 -0.77 12.47 2.41
CA ILE A 61 -1.10 11.42 3.38
C ILE A 61 -0.88 11.89 4.82
N LYS A 62 -1.74 11.46 5.74
CA LYS A 62 -1.70 11.91 7.14
C LYS A 62 -1.41 10.79 8.13
N PHE A 63 -0.75 11.15 9.22
CA PHE A 63 -0.55 10.32 10.39
C PHE A 63 -1.49 10.78 11.52
N THR A 64 -1.90 9.86 12.37
CA THR A 64 -2.66 10.18 13.58
C THR A 64 -1.71 10.36 14.76
N GLY A 65 -1.95 11.38 15.60
CA GLY A 65 -1.11 11.72 16.75
C GLY A 65 0.30 12.13 16.32
N SER A 66 1.26 12.00 17.22
CA SER A 66 2.66 12.45 17.04
C SER A 66 3.54 11.51 16.21
N LYS A 67 2.93 10.54 15.48
CA LYS A 67 3.69 9.52 14.73
C LYS A 67 4.52 10.09 13.57
N TYR A 68 4.13 11.21 13.01
CA TYR A 68 4.86 11.84 11.91
C TYR A 68 6.31 12.18 12.32
N GLN A 69 6.48 12.68 13.52
CA GLN A 69 7.80 13.07 14.07
C GLN A 69 8.47 11.93 14.84
N ASN A 70 7.71 11.21 15.67
CA ASN A 70 8.29 10.29 16.67
C ASN A 70 8.47 8.85 16.14
N LYS A 71 7.78 8.45 15.07
CA LYS A 71 7.92 7.09 14.54
C LYS A 71 9.28 6.91 13.87
N LYS A 72 10.04 5.87 14.30
CA LYS A 72 11.36 5.56 13.75
C LYS A 72 11.29 4.30 12.88
N TYR A 73 11.91 4.35 11.72
CA TYR A 73 12.17 3.20 10.86
C TYR A 73 13.64 2.84 11.00
N TYR A 74 13.91 1.62 11.40
CA TYR A 74 15.27 1.12 11.59
C TYR A 74 15.72 0.28 10.41
N ARG A 75 16.98 0.45 10.02
CA ARG A 75 17.70 -0.36 9.04
C ARG A 75 19.10 -0.65 9.55
N HIS A 76 19.48 -1.93 9.56
CA HIS A 76 20.82 -2.35 9.90
C HIS A 76 21.68 -2.46 8.64
N THR A 77 22.96 -2.05 8.71
CA THR A 77 23.90 -2.08 7.57
C THR A 77 24.68 -3.39 7.48
N GLY A 78 24.59 -4.26 8.50
CA GLY A 78 25.38 -5.50 8.61
C GLY A 78 26.70 -5.36 9.38
N HIS A 79 27.12 -4.13 9.73
CA HIS A 79 28.35 -3.87 10.50
C HIS A 79 28.05 -3.60 11.98
N PRO A 80 28.99 -3.85 12.91
CA PRO A 80 28.84 -3.48 14.33
C PRO A 80 28.47 -2.00 14.47
N GLY A 81 27.45 -1.68 15.29
CA GLY A 81 26.96 -0.31 15.47
C GLY A 81 26.19 0.27 14.26
N GLY A 82 25.93 -0.51 13.23
CA GLY A 82 25.36 -0.07 11.96
C GLY A 82 23.83 0.11 11.93
N ILE A 83 23.16 0.44 13.04
CA ILE A 83 21.73 0.76 13.07
C ILE A 83 21.54 2.19 12.59
N LYS A 84 20.82 2.33 11.47
CA LYS A 84 20.37 3.63 10.95
C LYS A 84 18.87 3.81 11.21
N GLU A 85 18.49 5.02 11.66
CA GLU A 85 17.13 5.39 11.89
C GLU A 85 16.69 6.55 10.99
N ILE A 86 15.42 6.54 10.58
CA ILE A 86 14.81 7.62 9.82
C ILE A 86 13.35 7.80 10.26
N THR A 87 12.89 9.05 10.36
CA THR A 87 11.50 9.36 10.66
C THR A 87 10.69 9.62 9.37
N PRO A 88 9.34 9.52 9.42
CA PRO A 88 8.48 9.90 8.29
C PRO A 88 8.71 11.32 7.80
N GLU A 89 8.93 12.27 8.71
CA GLU A 89 9.25 13.67 8.42
C GLU A 89 10.51 13.76 7.54
N LYS A 90 11.61 13.14 7.96
CA LYS A 90 12.87 13.10 7.20
C LYS A 90 12.75 12.37 5.86
N LEU A 91 11.83 11.39 5.73
CA LEU A 91 11.54 10.74 4.44
C LEU A 91 10.83 11.70 3.49
N ASN A 92 9.92 12.52 4.01
CA ASN A 92 9.21 13.53 3.23
C ASN A 92 10.15 14.64 2.76
N GLU A 93 11.03 15.15 3.65
CA GLU A 93 12.08 16.13 3.30
C GLU A 93 13.01 15.64 2.19
N LYS A 94 13.28 14.33 2.15
CA LYS A 94 14.08 13.68 1.09
C LYS A 94 13.29 13.40 -0.19
N ASN A 95 12.10 13.97 -0.36
CA ASN A 95 11.21 13.73 -1.49
C ASN A 95 10.88 12.24 -1.74
N LYS A 96 10.77 11.45 -0.67
CA LYS A 96 10.43 10.01 -0.71
C LYS A 96 9.19 9.65 0.10
N PRO A 97 8.06 10.36 -0.03
CA PRO A 97 6.84 10.08 0.74
C PRO A 97 6.27 8.69 0.41
N SER A 98 6.51 8.18 -0.79
CA SER A 98 6.08 6.85 -1.23
C SER A 98 6.67 5.71 -0.39
N GLU A 99 7.88 5.87 0.17
CA GLU A 99 8.52 4.84 1.00
C GLU A 99 7.75 4.57 2.29
N VAL A 100 7.11 5.59 2.86
CA VAL A 100 6.31 5.47 4.09
C VAL A 100 5.17 4.49 3.90
N LEU A 101 4.38 4.66 2.83
CA LEU A 101 3.26 3.78 2.51
C LEU A 101 3.75 2.39 2.10
N LYS A 102 4.79 2.33 1.25
CA LYS A 102 5.39 1.06 0.81
C LYS A 102 5.89 0.21 1.98
N LEU A 103 6.55 0.82 2.97
CA LEU A 103 6.99 0.14 4.20
C LEU A 103 5.80 -0.33 5.05
N ALA A 104 4.74 0.47 5.15
CA ALA A 104 3.54 0.10 5.89
C ALA A 104 2.85 -1.13 5.26
N VAL A 105 2.64 -1.11 3.93
CA VAL A 105 2.06 -2.24 3.20
C VAL A 105 2.96 -3.48 3.27
N LYS A 106 4.28 -3.32 3.05
CA LYS A 106 5.25 -4.43 3.13
C LYS A 106 5.18 -5.17 4.46
N ARG A 107 5.02 -4.44 5.58
CA ARG A 107 4.91 -5.04 6.93
C ARG A 107 3.56 -5.69 7.21
N MET A 108 2.54 -5.41 6.41
CA MET A 108 1.20 -6.03 6.49
C MET A 108 1.05 -7.24 5.56
N LEU A 109 1.97 -7.42 4.63
CA LEU A 109 2.05 -8.61 3.79
C LEU A 109 2.82 -9.72 4.50
N PRO A 110 2.53 -11.02 4.24
CA PRO A 110 3.33 -12.12 4.76
C PRO A 110 4.77 -12.04 4.25
N SER A 111 5.71 -12.67 4.96
CA SER A 111 7.09 -12.79 4.48
C SER A 111 7.17 -13.86 3.38
N GLY A 112 8.03 -13.64 2.38
CA GLY A 112 8.29 -14.65 1.36
C GLY A 112 8.34 -14.11 -0.07
N PRO A 113 8.66 -14.98 -1.05
CA PRO A 113 8.78 -14.58 -2.45
C PRO A 113 7.43 -14.15 -3.07
N LEU A 114 6.33 -14.80 -2.69
CA LEU A 114 4.99 -14.42 -3.14
C LEU A 114 4.63 -12.98 -2.73
N ALA A 115 4.88 -12.63 -1.47
CA ALA A 115 4.61 -11.26 -0.99
C ALA A 115 5.48 -10.19 -1.68
N LYS A 116 6.73 -10.53 -2.02
CA LYS A 116 7.58 -9.63 -2.82
C LYS A 116 6.97 -9.38 -4.19
N LYS A 117 6.45 -10.42 -4.85
CA LYS A 117 5.75 -10.31 -6.13
C LYS A 117 4.45 -9.50 -5.99
N GLN A 118 3.65 -9.77 -4.96
CA GLN A 118 2.43 -9.02 -4.67
C GLN A 118 2.71 -7.53 -4.44
N LEU A 119 3.79 -7.19 -3.73
CA LEU A 119 4.18 -5.80 -3.49
C LEU A 119 4.51 -5.03 -4.80
N THR A 120 4.91 -5.68 -5.88
CA THR A 120 5.15 -5.01 -7.17
C THR A 120 3.89 -4.49 -7.83
N LYS A 121 2.72 -5.01 -7.44
CA LYS A 121 1.41 -4.54 -7.90
C LYS A 121 1.01 -3.17 -7.31
N LEU A 122 1.73 -2.71 -6.28
CA LEU A 122 1.53 -1.38 -5.70
C LEU A 122 2.33 -0.34 -6.48
N LYS A 123 1.62 0.61 -7.09
CA LYS A 123 2.18 1.77 -7.79
C LYS A 123 1.81 3.04 -7.01
N ILE A 124 2.81 3.85 -6.65
CA ILE A 124 2.61 5.04 -5.80
C ILE A 124 3.17 6.25 -6.53
N TYR A 125 2.35 7.29 -6.66
CA TYR A 125 2.67 8.51 -7.36
C TYR A 125 2.46 9.75 -6.49
N THR A 126 3.30 10.74 -6.72
CA THR A 126 3.12 12.10 -6.23
C THR A 126 2.26 12.88 -7.23
N GLY A 127 1.38 13.75 -6.72
CA GLY A 127 0.44 14.47 -7.57
C GLY A 127 -0.75 13.63 -8.06
N GLU A 128 -1.51 14.19 -8.98
CA GLU A 128 -2.77 13.60 -9.48
C GLU A 128 -2.57 12.72 -10.71
N ASN A 129 -1.50 12.98 -11.49
CA ASN A 129 -1.26 12.32 -12.75
C ASN A 129 -0.43 11.04 -12.57
N HIS A 130 -0.81 9.99 -13.31
CA HIS A 130 -0.09 8.72 -13.38
C HIS A 130 -0.15 8.11 -14.78
N PRO A 131 0.81 7.25 -15.18
CA PRO A 131 0.89 6.70 -16.54
C PRO A 131 -0.09 5.54 -16.80
N HIS A 132 -0.92 5.14 -15.82
CA HIS A 132 -1.80 3.96 -15.90
C HIS A 132 -3.24 4.29 -16.34
N GLY A 133 -3.46 5.37 -17.07
CA GLY A 133 -4.79 5.71 -17.58
C GLY A 133 -5.37 4.70 -18.57
N THR A 134 -4.52 4.10 -19.40
CA THR A 134 -4.93 3.09 -20.39
C THR A 134 -5.48 1.80 -19.78
N GLN A 135 -5.15 1.49 -18.53
CA GLN A 135 -5.67 0.34 -17.79
C GLN A 135 -7.07 0.58 -17.22
N ASN A 136 -7.63 1.79 -17.37
CA ASN A 136 -8.95 2.18 -16.85
C ASN A 136 -9.16 1.77 -15.38
N PRO A 137 -8.31 2.25 -14.44
CA PRO A 137 -8.42 1.83 -13.04
C PRO A 137 -9.74 2.30 -12.43
N THR A 138 -10.40 1.43 -11.70
CA THR A 138 -11.63 1.75 -10.97
C THR A 138 -11.31 2.58 -9.73
N MET A 139 -11.91 3.77 -9.61
CA MET A 139 -11.69 4.63 -8.44
C MET A 139 -12.33 4.06 -7.18
N LEU A 140 -11.55 3.88 -6.14
CA LEU A 140 -11.97 3.36 -4.86
C LEU A 140 -12.02 4.48 -3.82
N GLU A 141 -13.24 4.88 -3.43
CA GLU A 141 -13.45 5.93 -2.45
C GLU A 141 -13.28 5.40 -1.02
N LEU A 142 -12.25 5.90 -0.33
CA LEU A 142 -11.93 5.50 1.05
C LEU A 142 -13.04 5.86 2.05
N SER A 143 -13.76 6.95 1.82
CA SER A 143 -14.87 7.41 2.67
C SER A 143 -16.03 6.45 2.69
N LYS A 144 -16.38 5.86 1.54
CA LYS A 144 -17.44 4.85 1.42
C LYS A 144 -17.13 3.56 2.18
N LEU A 145 -15.85 3.20 2.28
CA LEU A 145 -15.45 2.01 3.03
C LEU A 145 -15.52 2.23 4.55
N ASN A 146 -15.05 3.36 5.04
CA ASN A 146 -15.16 3.77 6.43
C ASN A 146 -14.80 5.26 6.58
N ASN A 147 -15.67 6.03 7.22
CA ASN A 147 -15.46 7.45 7.48
C ASN A 147 -14.17 7.76 8.25
N LYS A 148 -13.68 6.81 9.06
CA LYS A 148 -12.42 6.94 9.82
C LYS A 148 -11.17 6.76 8.96
N ASN A 149 -11.27 6.39 7.69
CA ASN A 149 -10.11 6.25 6.80
C ASN A 149 -9.49 7.59 6.44
N LEU A 150 -10.29 8.65 6.46
CA LEU A 150 -9.85 10.02 6.23
C LEU A 150 -9.85 10.82 7.53
N ILE A 151 -8.90 11.73 7.68
CA ILE A 151 -8.93 12.74 8.73
C ILE A 151 -9.79 13.90 8.22
N ARG A 152 -10.88 14.17 8.95
CA ARG A 152 -11.66 15.38 8.75
C ARG A 152 -10.91 16.54 9.39
N ASN A 153 -10.74 17.62 8.64
CA ASN A 153 -10.25 18.88 9.21
C ASN A 153 -11.33 19.49 10.05
#